data_1611ed5c34ddca7b98c28aabeea8bb9b
#
_entry.id   1611ed5c34ddca7b98c28aabeea8bb9b
#
_cell.length_a   1.000
_cell.length_b   1.000
_cell.length_c   1.000
_cell.angle_alpha   90.00
_cell.angle_beta   90.00
_cell.angle_gamma   90.00
#
_symmetry.space_group_name_H-M   'P 1'
#
loop_
_entity.id
_entity.type
_entity.pdbx_description
1 polymer ?
#
loop_
_entity_poly.entity_id
_entity_poly.type
_entity_poly.pdbx_seq_one_letter_code
_entity_poly.pdbx_strand_id
1 'polypeptide(L)'
;MKLHELSPVAGSTHVAKRKGRGIATGNGKTGGRGHKGQHARSGGKTRIGFEGGQMPLVRRIPKRGFNNIFAKPLTYVNVASLNVFEDGAVVDAAALIEAGIIDSCPNGLKVLSNGTLTKKVTVKAAAFSESAKEKIEQAGGKAEVV
;
A
#
# COMPACT_ATOMS: atom_id res chain seq x y z
N MET A 1 19.92 -16.17 -16.98
CA MET A 1 18.51 -16.62 -16.84
C MET A 1 18.03 -17.07 -18.20
N LYS A 2 17.56 -18.31 -18.33
CA LYS A 2 17.01 -18.86 -19.59
C LYS A 2 15.48 -18.72 -19.56
N LEU A 3 14.84 -18.65 -20.73
CA LEU A 3 13.38 -18.45 -20.84
C LEU A 3 12.56 -19.52 -20.08
N HIS A 4 13.04 -20.76 -20.04
CA HIS A 4 12.36 -21.85 -19.33
C HIS A 4 12.52 -21.79 -17.80
N GLU A 5 13.42 -20.96 -17.28
CA GLU A 5 13.62 -20.73 -15.85
C GLU A 5 12.71 -19.63 -15.29
N LEU A 6 12.01 -18.90 -16.19
CA LEU A 6 11.07 -17.87 -15.78
C LEU A 6 9.84 -18.51 -15.13
N SER A 7 9.62 -18.19 -13.87
CA SER A 7 8.44 -18.61 -13.13
C SER A 7 7.84 -17.42 -12.39
N PRO A 8 6.51 -17.40 -12.22
CA PRO A 8 5.89 -16.36 -11.39
C PRO A 8 6.36 -16.46 -9.96
N VAL A 9 6.32 -15.34 -9.24
CA VAL A 9 6.68 -15.29 -7.82
C VAL A 9 5.84 -16.31 -7.04
N ALA A 10 6.47 -17.03 -6.11
CA ALA A 10 5.79 -18.02 -5.27
C ALA A 10 4.57 -17.40 -4.57
N GLY A 11 3.40 -18.05 -4.69
CA GLY A 11 2.13 -17.58 -4.15
C GLY A 11 1.33 -16.62 -5.04
N SER A 12 1.88 -16.15 -6.17
CA SER A 12 1.15 -15.28 -7.12
C SER A 12 0.14 -16.04 -7.98
N THR A 13 0.30 -17.35 -8.12
CA THR A 13 -0.61 -18.20 -8.89
C THR A 13 -1.31 -19.21 -7.99
N HIS A 14 -2.59 -19.43 -8.24
CA HIS A 14 -3.40 -20.41 -7.56
C HIS A 14 -3.99 -21.41 -8.56
N VAL A 15 -4.14 -22.66 -8.12
CA VAL A 15 -4.82 -23.69 -8.92
C VAL A 15 -6.30 -23.26 -9.09
N ALA A 16 -6.78 -23.28 -10.33
CA ALA A 16 -8.14 -22.89 -10.66
C ALA A 16 -9.15 -23.83 -9.97
N LYS A 17 -9.98 -23.28 -9.07
CA LYS A 17 -11.05 -24.04 -8.37
C LYS A 17 -12.29 -24.12 -9.25
N ARG A 18 -12.50 -25.26 -9.90
CA ARG A 18 -13.71 -25.54 -10.70
C ARG A 18 -14.88 -25.87 -9.79
N LYS A 19 -16.03 -25.21 -9.99
CA LYS A 19 -17.27 -25.42 -9.24
C LYS A 19 -18.32 -26.11 -10.12
N GLY A 20 -19.25 -26.86 -9.49
CA GLY A 20 -20.34 -27.55 -10.21
C GLY A 20 -19.87 -28.71 -11.09
N ARG A 21 -18.76 -29.38 -10.77
CA ARG A 21 -18.18 -30.51 -11.54
C ARG A 21 -18.02 -31.77 -10.69
N GLY A 22 -19.16 -32.27 -10.18
CA GLY A 22 -19.20 -33.50 -9.41
C GLY A 22 -19.11 -33.29 -7.89
N ILE A 23 -19.48 -34.32 -7.16
CA ILE A 23 -19.65 -34.29 -5.69
C ILE A 23 -18.29 -34.38 -5.00
N ALA A 24 -17.34 -35.10 -5.56
CA ALA A 24 -16.04 -35.37 -4.97
C ALA A 24 -15.22 -34.12 -4.64
N THR A 25 -15.44 -33.03 -5.37
CA THR A 25 -14.73 -31.76 -5.15
C THR A 25 -15.25 -30.95 -3.96
N GLY A 26 -16.36 -31.37 -3.30
CA GLY A 26 -17.08 -30.63 -2.27
C GLY A 26 -17.82 -29.39 -2.78
N ASN A 27 -17.65 -29.01 -4.05
CA ASN A 27 -18.30 -27.86 -4.69
C ASN A 27 -19.20 -28.29 -5.87
N GLY A 28 -19.83 -29.46 -5.78
CA GLY A 28 -20.65 -30.06 -6.83
C GLY A 28 -21.96 -29.31 -7.06
N LYS A 29 -23.05 -29.80 -6.48
CA LYS A 29 -24.44 -29.38 -6.74
C LYS A 29 -24.68 -27.86 -6.63
N THR A 30 -24.26 -27.23 -5.56
CA THR A 30 -24.54 -25.83 -5.25
C THR A 30 -23.33 -24.89 -5.42
N GLY A 31 -22.18 -25.44 -5.81
CA GLY A 31 -20.95 -24.67 -6.01
C GLY A 31 -20.42 -23.96 -4.75
N GLY A 32 -20.81 -24.42 -3.55
CA GLY A 32 -20.44 -23.81 -2.27
C GLY A 32 -21.31 -22.62 -1.85
N ARG A 33 -22.45 -22.36 -2.55
CA ARG A 33 -23.34 -21.23 -2.22
C ARG A 33 -24.52 -21.62 -1.32
N GLY A 34 -24.68 -22.92 -0.98
CA GLY A 34 -25.85 -23.43 -0.27
C GLY A 34 -27.07 -23.54 -1.16
N HIS A 35 -28.26 -23.76 -0.57
CA HIS A 35 -29.48 -24.07 -1.33
C HIS A 35 -30.21 -22.83 -1.83
N LYS A 36 -30.69 -21.98 -0.94
CA LYS A 36 -31.53 -20.80 -1.22
C LYS A 36 -30.91 -19.57 -0.56
N GLY A 37 -31.38 -18.40 -0.93
CA GLY A 37 -30.95 -17.13 -0.36
C GLY A 37 -30.41 -16.17 -1.41
N GLN A 38 -30.29 -14.91 -1.04
CA GLN A 38 -29.88 -13.82 -1.92
C GLN A 38 -28.48 -14.04 -2.50
N HIS A 39 -27.51 -14.50 -1.70
CA HIS A 39 -26.14 -14.73 -2.12
C HIS A 39 -25.95 -15.95 -3.05
N ALA A 40 -26.93 -16.83 -3.11
CA ALA A 40 -26.90 -17.98 -4.01
C ALA A 40 -27.27 -17.63 -5.47
N ARG A 41 -27.89 -16.48 -5.72
CA ARG A 41 -28.34 -16.04 -7.04
C ARG A 41 -27.23 -15.32 -7.81
N SER A 42 -27.39 -15.25 -9.13
CA SER A 42 -26.53 -14.41 -9.97
C SER A 42 -26.70 -12.95 -9.57
N GLY A 43 -25.57 -12.22 -9.42
CA GLY A 43 -25.59 -10.83 -8.98
C GLY A 43 -26.07 -10.57 -7.55
N GLY A 44 -26.44 -11.61 -6.80
CA GLY A 44 -27.00 -11.52 -5.45
C GLY A 44 -25.97 -11.12 -4.40
N LYS A 45 -25.49 -9.88 -4.46
CA LYS A 45 -24.61 -9.31 -3.44
C LYS A 45 -25.35 -8.25 -2.63
N THR A 46 -25.09 -8.22 -1.34
CA THR A 46 -25.52 -7.10 -0.51
C THR A 46 -24.54 -5.94 -0.64
N ARG A 47 -25.03 -4.70 -0.56
CA ARG A 47 -24.17 -3.51 -0.51
C ARG A 47 -23.28 -3.54 0.73
N ILE A 48 -22.14 -2.90 0.66
CA ILE A 48 -21.21 -2.74 1.79
C ILE A 48 -21.92 -1.97 2.92
N GLY A 49 -21.78 -2.46 4.16
CA GLY A 49 -22.39 -1.84 5.33
C GLY A 49 -23.90 -2.08 5.47
N PHE A 50 -24.49 -3.05 4.73
CA PHE A 50 -25.88 -3.43 4.93
C PHE A 50 -26.06 -4.28 6.19
N GLU A 51 -26.95 -3.86 7.07
CA GLU A 51 -27.20 -4.45 8.40
C GLU A 51 -28.59 -5.10 8.49
N GLY A 52 -29.02 -5.81 7.44
CA GLY A 52 -30.26 -6.59 7.47
C GLY A 52 -31.55 -5.76 7.58
N GLY A 53 -31.54 -4.48 7.25
CA GLY A 53 -32.68 -3.56 7.40
C GLY A 53 -32.56 -2.61 8.58
N GLN A 54 -31.69 -2.90 9.53
CA GLN A 54 -31.31 -1.94 10.58
C GLN A 54 -30.57 -0.74 9.96
N MET A 55 -30.75 0.46 10.52
CA MET A 55 -30.02 1.65 10.08
C MET A 55 -28.50 1.42 10.18
N PRO A 56 -27.76 1.53 9.08
CA PRO A 56 -26.31 1.30 9.09
C PRO A 56 -25.58 2.20 10.08
N LEU A 57 -24.51 1.69 10.71
CA LEU A 57 -23.72 2.39 11.70
C LEU A 57 -23.28 3.78 11.22
N VAL A 58 -22.84 3.88 9.96
CA VAL A 58 -22.42 5.15 9.35
C VAL A 58 -23.51 6.23 9.35
N ARG A 59 -24.78 5.84 9.36
CA ARG A 59 -25.92 6.76 9.45
C ARG A 59 -26.39 7.04 10.87
N ARG A 60 -26.07 6.16 11.83
CA ARG A 60 -26.38 6.35 13.26
C ARG A 60 -25.39 7.31 13.94
N ILE A 61 -24.14 7.32 13.47
CA ILE A 61 -23.11 8.20 14.04
C ILE A 61 -23.34 9.64 13.56
N PRO A 62 -23.27 10.65 14.43
CA PRO A 62 -23.34 12.05 14.05
C PRO A 62 -22.23 12.43 13.06
N LYS A 63 -22.55 13.22 12.07
CA LYS A 63 -21.57 13.82 11.15
C LYS A 63 -20.68 14.78 11.92
N ARG A 64 -19.39 14.70 11.71
CA ARG A 64 -18.40 15.61 12.32
C ARG A 64 -17.24 15.87 11.39
N GLY A 65 -16.58 17.00 11.63
CA GLY A 65 -15.39 17.41 10.87
C GLY A 65 -15.72 18.01 9.50
N PHE A 66 -14.68 18.42 8.82
CA PHE A 66 -14.73 18.97 7.47
C PHE A 66 -13.44 18.62 6.72
N ASN A 67 -13.49 18.61 5.41
CA ASN A 67 -12.31 18.48 4.56
C ASN A 67 -11.74 19.88 4.27
N ASN A 68 -10.48 20.09 4.62
CA ASN A 68 -9.76 21.30 4.21
C ASN A 68 -9.38 21.18 2.73
N ILE A 69 -10.08 21.91 1.86
CA ILE A 69 -9.83 21.94 0.42
C ILE A 69 -8.49 22.60 0.04
N PHE A 70 -7.92 23.39 0.95
CA PHE A 70 -6.62 24.07 0.76
C PHE A 70 -5.45 23.26 1.36
N ALA A 71 -5.69 22.04 1.80
CA ALA A 71 -4.64 21.18 2.34
C ALA A 71 -3.61 20.87 1.25
N LYS A 72 -2.33 21.05 1.59
CA LYS A 72 -1.18 20.67 0.74
C LYS A 72 -0.41 19.53 1.42
N PRO A 73 -0.87 18.27 1.30
CA PRO A 73 -0.17 17.15 1.90
C PRO A 73 1.19 16.95 1.25
N LEU A 74 2.22 16.76 2.07
CA LEU A 74 3.54 16.37 1.60
C LEU A 74 3.54 14.89 1.24
N THR A 75 4.27 14.51 0.20
CA THR A 75 4.57 13.11 -0.11
C THR A 75 5.58 12.60 0.91
N TYR A 76 5.34 11.44 1.52
CA TYR A 76 6.24 10.91 2.54
C TYR A 76 6.96 9.65 2.07
N VAL A 77 8.21 9.52 2.50
CA VAL A 77 9.08 8.37 2.25
C VAL A 77 9.70 7.93 3.56
N ASN A 78 9.84 6.64 3.77
CA ASN A 78 10.48 6.08 4.96
C ASN A 78 11.99 5.92 4.75
N VAL A 79 12.75 6.02 5.83
CA VAL A 79 14.21 5.85 5.83
C VAL A 79 14.63 4.50 5.23
N ALA A 80 13.86 3.43 5.45
CA ALA A 80 14.13 2.11 4.85
C ALA A 80 14.20 2.13 3.32
N SER A 81 13.37 2.93 2.66
CA SER A 81 13.33 3.04 1.20
C SER A 81 14.58 3.69 0.61
N LEU A 82 15.33 4.44 1.42
CA LEU A 82 16.58 5.10 0.99
C LEU A 82 17.74 4.11 0.82
N ASN A 83 17.64 2.89 1.34
CA ASN A 83 18.68 1.86 1.17
C ASN A 83 18.84 1.35 -0.28
N VAL A 84 17.94 1.72 -1.19
CA VAL A 84 18.04 1.42 -2.63
C VAL A 84 19.18 2.21 -3.28
N PHE A 85 19.51 3.39 -2.75
CA PHE A 85 20.55 4.26 -3.30
C PHE A 85 21.95 3.80 -2.89
N GLU A 86 22.94 4.21 -3.66
CA GLU A 86 24.36 3.95 -3.36
C GLU A 86 24.88 4.90 -2.27
N ASP A 87 25.99 4.49 -1.64
CA ASP A 87 26.66 5.33 -0.64
C ASP A 87 27.17 6.64 -1.27
N GLY A 88 26.89 7.75 -0.63
CA GLY A 88 27.24 9.09 -1.09
C GLY A 88 26.26 9.72 -2.07
N ALA A 89 25.22 9.02 -2.46
CA ALA A 89 24.21 9.57 -3.37
C ALA A 89 23.46 10.76 -2.77
N VAL A 90 23.10 11.71 -3.65
CA VAL A 90 22.19 12.80 -3.31
C VAL A 90 20.77 12.37 -3.69
N VAL A 91 19.91 12.25 -2.71
CA VAL A 91 18.51 11.79 -2.89
C VAL A 91 17.60 13.00 -2.77
N ASP A 92 17.02 13.38 -3.90
CA ASP A 92 15.97 14.40 -4.01
C ASP A 92 14.64 13.76 -4.47
N ALA A 93 13.60 14.57 -4.66
CA ALA A 93 12.30 14.07 -5.13
C ALA A 93 12.39 13.46 -6.53
N ALA A 94 13.26 13.98 -7.41
CA ALA A 94 13.44 13.48 -8.77
C ALA A 94 14.10 12.09 -8.76
N ALA A 95 15.15 11.89 -7.98
CA ALA A 95 15.81 10.60 -7.82
C ALA A 95 14.86 9.51 -7.26
N LEU A 96 13.95 9.88 -6.35
CA LEU A 96 12.96 8.96 -5.81
C LEU A 96 11.90 8.56 -6.84
N ILE A 97 11.52 9.45 -7.75
CA ILE A 97 10.60 9.15 -8.86
C ILE A 97 11.30 8.23 -9.87
N GLU A 98 12.55 8.52 -10.24
CA GLU A 98 13.34 7.69 -11.15
C GLU A 98 13.55 6.26 -10.61
N ALA A 99 13.78 6.15 -9.30
CA ALA A 99 13.88 4.86 -8.60
C ALA A 99 12.52 4.14 -8.44
N GLY A 100 11.38 4.78 -8.79
CA GLY A 100 10.04 4.21 -8.66
C GLY A 100 9.56 4.03 -7.21
N ILE A 101 10.16 4.75 -6.26
CA ILE A 101 9.76 4.70 -4.84
C ILE A 101 8.51 5.54 -4.59
N ILE A 102 8.37 6.64 -5.33
CA ILE A 102 7.20 7.51 -5.32
C ILE A 102 6.75 7.77 -6.76
N ASP A 103 5.44 7.92 -6.97
CA ASP A 103 4.86 8.22 -8.29
C ASP A 103 4.92 9.73 -8.61
N SER A 104 4.73 10.59 -7.61
CA SER A 104 4.72 12.04 -7.76
C SER A 104 4.98 12.76 -6.45
N CYS A 105 5.47 14.00 -6.53
CA CYS A 105 5.77 14.84 -5.37
C CYS A 105 5.31 16.30 -5.61
N PRO A 106 3.99 16.58 -5.66
CA PRO A 106 3.49 17.91 -6.05
C PRO A 106 3.73 19.00 -5.00
N ASN A 107 3.73 18.68 -3.72
CA ASN A 107 3.81 19.66 -2.62
C ASN A 107 5.09 19.58 -1.80
N GLY A 108 6.04 18.74 -2.20
CA GLY A 108 7.28 18.53 -1.47
C GLY A 108 7.34 17.17 -0.75
N LEU A 109 8.57 16.80 -0.41
CA LEU A 109 8.93 15.51 0.20
C LEU A 109 9.02 15.65 1.72
N LYS A 110 8.52 14.65 2.46
CA LYS A 110 8.77 14.49 3.89
C LYS A 110 9.38 13.12 4.18
N VAL A 111 10.46 13.09 4.94
CA VAL A 111 11.12 11.83 5.33
C VAL A 111 10.71 11.43 6.73
N LEU A 112 10.27 10.16 6.87
CA LEU A 112 9.82 9.52 8.10
C LEU A 112 10.79 8.42 8.53
N SER A 113 10.83 8.13 9.82
CA SER A 113 11.86 7.29 10.46
C SER A 113 11.61 5.78 10.41
N ASN A 114 10.62 5.28 9.68
CA ASN A 114 10.32 3.86 9.68
C ASN A 114 11.45 3.04 9.01
N GLY A 115 11.89 2.00 9.71
CA GLY A 115 12.99 1.14 9.31
C GLY A 115 14.38 1.63 9.74
N THR A 116 15.42 1.01 9.18
CA THR A 116 16.83 1.31 9.45
C THR A 116 17.53 1.76 8.18
N LEU A 117 18.44 2.71 8.27
CA LEU A 117 19.31 3.16 7.20
C LEU A 117 20.70 2.56 7.40
N THR A 118 21.19 1.90 6.36
CA THR A 118 22.54 1.30 6.35
C THR A 118 23.51 2.05 5.43
N LYS A 119 22.98 2.95 4.61
CA LYS A 119 23.71 3.69 3.58
C LYS A 119 23.96 5.14 4.00
N LYS A 120 25.08 5.68 3.57
CA LYS A 120 25.43 7.10 3.76
C LYS A 120 24.86 7.90 2.59
N VAL A 121 23.72 8.55 2.79
CA VAL A 121 23.06 9.33 1.73
C VAL A 121 22.85 10.78 2.17
N THR A 122 22.90 11.70 1.21
CA THR A 122 22.51 13.10 1.43
C THR A 122 21.07 13.27 0.94
N VAL A 123 20.15 13.57 1.83
CA VAL A 123 18.71 13.65 1.49
C VAL A 123 18.26 15.10 1.47
N LYS A 124 17.66 15.52 0.35
CA LYS A 124 17.04 16.84 0.17
C LYS A 124 15.53 16.73 0.23
N ALA A 125 14.92 17.32 1.25
CA ALA A 125 13.47 17.25 1.43
C ALA A 125 12.91 18.51 2.08
N ALA A 126 11.61 18.78 1.88
CA ALA A 126 10.91 19.91 2.48
C ALA A 126 10.73 19.76 4.00
N ALA A 127 10.68 18.52 4.50
CA ALA A 127 10.55 18.26 5.94
C ALA A 127 11.14 16.90 6.32
N PHE A 128 11.59 16.79 7.57
CA PHE A 128 12.03 15.54 8.20
C PHE A 128 11.31 15.38 9.53
N SER A 129 11.06 14.14 9.95
CA SER A 129 10.77 13.89 11.37
C SER A 129 12.09 13.90 12.16
N GLU A 130 12.05 14.30 13.42
CA GLU A 130 13.24 14.36 14.29
C GLU A 130 14.00 13.03 14.30
N SER A 131 13.27 11.95 14.56
CA SER A 131 13.82 10.59 14.56
C SER A 131 14.34 10.12 13.18
N ALA A 132 13.85 10.66 12.05
CA ALA A 132 14.43 10.36 10.73
C ALA A 132 15.75 11.09 10.54
N LYS A 133 15.83 12.35 10.97
CA LYS A 133 17.05 13.15 10.92
C LYS A 133 18.18 12.50 11.73
N GLU A 134 17.89 12.09 12.96
CA GLU A 134 18.83 11.35 13.81
C GLU A 134 19.34 10.07 13.13
N LYS A 135 18.48 9.27 12.52
CA LYS A 135 18.87 8.03 11.82
C LYS A 135 19.76 8.29 10.60
N ILE A 136 19.49 9.35 9.84
CA ILE A 136 20.31 9.74 8.69
C ILE A 136 21.69 10.18 9.18
N GLU A 137 21.77 10.98 10.22
CA GLU A 137 23.02 11.46 10.82
C GLU A 137 23.82 10.32 11.46
N GLN A 138 23.17 9.37 12.17
CA GLN A 138 23.79 8.16 12.73
C GLN A 138 24.39 7.26 11.65
N ALA A 139 23.76 7.16 10.49
CA ALA A 139 24.28 6.43 9.33
C ALA A 139 25.44 7.17 8.64
N GLY A 140 25.78 8.40 9.07
CA GLY A 140 26.80 9.24 8.48
C GLY A 140 26.36 9.99 7.22
N GLY A 141 25.05 10.10 6.98
CA GLY A 141 24.45 10.90 5.93
C GLY A 141 24.19 12.35 6.35
N LYS A 142 23.58 13.13 5.45
CA LYS A 142 23.16 14.52 5.70
C LYS A 142 21.69 14.70 5.36
N ALA A 143 20.98 15.47 6.18
CA ALA A 143 19.60 15.89 5.94
C ALA A 143 19.58 17.40 5.63
N GLU A 144 19.22 17.75 4.40
CA GLU A 144 19.13 19.14 3.92
C GLU A 144 17.67 19.51 3.69
N VAL A 145 17.22 20.60 4.29
CA VAL A 145 15.86 21.14 4.10
C VAL A 145 15.90 22.13 2.92
N VAL A 146 14.99 21.90 1.97
CA VAL A 146 14.90 22.68 0.71
C VAL A 146 13.51 23.32 0.59
#